data_f8620a866be23417b2d15664c44ad4e0
#
_entry.id   f8620a866be23417b2d15664c44ad4e0
#
_cell.length_a   1.000
_cell.length_b   1.000
_cell.length_c   1.000
_cell.angle_alpha   90.00
_cell.angle_beta   90.00
_cell.angle_gamma   90.00
#
_symmetry.space_group_name_H-M   'P 1'
#
loop_
_entity.id
_entity.type
_entity.pdbx_description
1 polymer ?
#
loop_
_entity_poly.entity_id
_entity_poly.type
_entity_poly.pdbx_seq_one_letter_code
_entity_poly.pdbx_strand_id
1 'polypeptide(L)'
;MLSRFSRIVSSMHYVLWIFPEQAIVQRTASNPFLTALLPVQEQGHPMPGDVNIPAFCEQLVRRISPARWDKWHIGLPLEYFSVVNFSLPQAAEDNLDQAVRYALMRHVPFELGQTYTDYTAQEGNGQLHIAAVVAQKEEVDPILGVFAQARQTVRSLFPSLVRWALVAGDGAYLVHGREHTEIVLQQEGRIPFQLWFRPSEQQGEEDFVRRGRTLLENMPDKPDTLYLGGEQESWSSALQPLLSVFSKTERRDRLPALKPRFLRRQPYTLNMLTAAARQQEQLVTSLRIGAGIFLLLSLLSFPAADLLGSMRYADRIQNKIETVQEQVRELDAIRQENQELRAFFDSLAQIVQASPQSAVILKEMTEVLPKTAWLYSFQFSDGKVSIQGEGESATAVLEALENSPLFENVQFDSPVQKSGSRDRFKIVAQVVM
;
A
#
# COMPACT_ATOMS: atom_id res chain seq x y z
N MET A 1 -6.85 -1.44 -30.33
CA MET A 1 -6.58 -1.85 -28.94
C MET A 1 -7.56 -1.25 -27.94
N LEU A 2 -7.88 0.03 -27.97
CA LEU A 2 -8.80 0.72 -27.05
C LEU A 2 -10.22 0.07 -27.01
N SER A 3 -10.77 -0.39 -28.14
CA SER A 3 -12.09 -1.02 -28.19
C SER A 3 -12.14 -2.39 -27.48
N ARG A 4 -11.03 -3.10 -27.40
CA ARG A 4 -10.93 -4.34 -26.61
C ARG A 4 -10.80 -4.06 -25.10
N PHE A 5 -10.15 -2.95 -24.72
CA PHE A 5 -10.03 -2.53 -23.33
C PHE A 5 -11.38 -2.09 -22.74
N SER A 6 -12.16 -1.29 -23.48
CA SER A 6 -13.49 -0.89 -23.02
C SER A 6 -14.43 -2.09 -22.82
N ARG A 7 -14.34 -3.12 -23.68
CA ARG A 7 -15.13 -4.36 -23.57
C ARG A 7 -14.77 -5.19 -22.34
N ILE A 8 -13.48 -5.19 -21.93
CA ILE A 8 -13.00 -5.91 -20.74
C ILE A 8 -13.49 -5.24 -19.45
N VAL A 9 -13.60 -3.92 -19.46
CA VAL A 9 -14.08 -3.14 -18.31
C VAL A 9 -15.60 -3.24 -18.14
N SER A 10 -16.35 -3.45 -19.23
CA SER A 10 -17.81 -3.47 -19.23
C SER A 10 -18.45 -4.86 -19.16
N SER A 11 -17.66 -5.95 -19.12
CA SER A 11 -18.24 -7.30 -19.01
C SER A 11 -18.86 -7.52 -17.63
N MET A 12 -20.01 -8.17 -17.61
CA MET A 12 -20.74 -8.51 -16.40
C MET A 12 -20.68 -10.00 -16.11
N HIS A 13 -20.79 -10.35 -14.85
CA HIS A 13 -21.10 -11.70 -14.40
C HIS A 13 -22.55 -11.76 -13.97
N TYR A 14 -23.26 -12.72 -14.51
CA TYR A 14 -24.58 -13.08 -14.07
C TYR A 14 -24.52 -14.36 -13.28
N VAL A 15 -25.17 -14.38 -12.13
CA VAL A 15 -25.40 -15.60 -11.36
C VAL A 15 -26.89 -15.84 -11.35
N LEU A 16 -27.31 -16.89 -12.02
CA LEU A 16 -28.68 -17.33 -12.05
C LEU A 16 -28.85 -18.44 -11.02
N TRP A 17 -29.74 -18.25 -10.09
CA TRP A 17 -30.14 -19.23 -9.09
C TRP A 17 -31.56 -19.70 -9.41
N ILE A 18 -31.73 -20.96 -9.70
CA ILE A 18 -33.04 -21.56 -9.95
C ILE A 18 -33.40 -22.37 -8.71
N PHE A 19 -34.42 -21.91 -8.01
CA PHE A 19 -35.06 -22.59 -6.91
C PHE A 19 -36.43 -23.13 -7.34
N PRO A 20 -37.08 -23.98 -6.57
CA PRO A 20 -38.37 -24.59 -6.96
C PRO A 20 -39.45 -23.58 -7.38
N GLU A 21 -39.50 -22.39 -6.77
CA GLU A 21 -40.59 -21.43 -7.00
C GLU A 21 -40.13 -20.09 -7.55
N GLN A 22 -38.84 -19.83 -7.53
CA GLN A 22 -38.30 -18.57 -8.00
C GLN A 22 -36.90 -18.74 -8.61
N ALA A 23 -36.63 -17.91 -9.57
CA ALA A 23 -35.28 -17.74 -10.05
C ALA A 23 -34.76 -16.36 -9.63
N ILE A 24 -33.52 -16.31 -9.21
CA ILE A 24 -32.88 -15.08 -8.78
C ILE A 24 -31.68 -14.82 -9.68
N VAL A 25 -31.69 -13.66 -10.34
CA VAL A 25 -30.57 -13.20 -11.15
C VAL A 25 -29.79 -12.15 -10.40
N GLN A 26 -28.52 -12.44 -10.18
CA GLN A 26 -27.56 -11.49 -9.64
C GLN A 26 -26.66 -10.97 -10.75
N ARG A 27 -26.46 -9.67 -10.80
CA ARG A 27 -25.57 -9.02 -11.76
C ARG A 27 -24.43 -8.31 -11.03
N THR A 28 -23.20 -8.61 -11.44
CA THR A 28 -22.01 -7.96 -10.88
C THR A 28 -21.01 -7.61 -11.97
N ALA A 29 -20.17 -6.61 -11.72
CA ALA A 29 -19.08 -6.27 -12.62
C ALA A 29 -18.02 -7.39 -12.66
N SER A 30 -17.48 -7.67 -13.84
CA SER A 30 -16.40 -8.65 -14.02
C SER A 30 -15.06 -8.16 -13.46
N ASN A 31 -14.87 -6.85 -13.37
CA ASN A 31 -13.65 -6.23 -12.86
C ASN A 31 -13.65 -6.28 -11.32
N PRO A 32 -12.62 -6.83 -10.66
CA PRO A 32 -12.54 -6.96 -9.20
C PRO A 32 -12.62 -5.60 -8.47
N PHE A 33 -12.06 -4.53 -9.05
CA PHE A 33 -12.14 -3.19 -8.49
C PHE A 33 -13.57 -2.65 -8.53
N LEU A 34 -14.27 -2.81 -9.67
CA LEU A 34 -15.65 -2.37 -9.80
C LEU A 34 -16.60 -3.23 -8.94
N THR A 35 -16.31 -4.52 -8.79
CA THR A 35 -17.10 -5.40 -7.91
C THR A 35 -17.00 -5.00 -6.44
N ALA A 36 -15.89 -4.39 -6.03
CA ALA A 36 -15.73 -3.89 -4.67
C ALA A 36 -16.53 -2.60 -4.42
N LEU A 37 -16.70 -1.78 -5.46
CA LEU A 37 -17.33 -0.46 -5.38
C LEU A 37 -18.84 -0.48 -5.73
N LEU A 38 -19.24 -1.36 -6.64
CA LEU A 38 -20.63 -1.42 -7.11
C LEU A 38 -21.43 -2.46 -6.31
N PRO A 39 -22.65 -2.16 -5.92
CA PRO A 39 -23.54 -3.11 -5.28
C PRO A 39 -23.89 -4.24 -6.25
N VAL A 40 -24.10 -5.43 -5.70
CA VAL A 40 -24.67 -6.54 -6.46
C VAL A 40 -26.14 -6.23 -6.71
N GLN A 41 -26.54 -6.18 -7.98
CA GLN A 41 -27.95 -6.06 -8.35
C GLN A 41 -28.59 -7.44 -8.34
N GLU A 42 -29.70 -7.58 -7.67
CA GLU A 42 -30.46 -8.81 -7.56
C GLU A 42 -31.89 -8.60 -8.04
N GLN A 43 -32.39 -9.49 -8.87
CA GLN A 43 -33.73 -9.47 -9.36
C GLN A 43 -34.35 -10.85 -9.25
N GLY A 44 -35.45 -10.97 -8.52
CA GLY A 44 -36.27 -12.16 -8.44
C GLY A 44 -37.21 -12.29 -9.65
N HIS A 45 -37.37 -13.50 -10.13
CA HIS A 45 -38.30 -13.88 -11.18
C HIS A 45 -39.14 -15.05 -10.68
N PRO A 46 -40.47 -14.90 -10.54
CA PRO A 46 -41.32 -16.01 -10.16
C PRO A 46 -41.24 -17.10 -11.24
N MET A 47 -41.19 -18.32 -10.81
CA MET A 47 -41.25 -19.49 -11.70
C MET A 47 -42.69 -20.00 -11.73
N PRO A 48 -43.30 -20.19 -12.91
CA PRO A 48 -44.59 -20.85 -13.04
C PRO A 48 -44.47 -22.32 -12.63
N GLY A 49 -45.51 -22.88 -12.01
CA GLY A 49 -45.45 -24.21 -11.38
C GLY A 49 -45.15 -25.39 -12.28
N ASP A 50 -45.20 -25.23 -13.59
CA ASP A 50 -44.95 -26.34 -14.58
C ASP A 50 -43.84 -25.89 -15.54
N VAL A 51 -42.68 -25.57 -15.04
CA VAL A 51 -41.65 -24.89 -15.82
C VAL A 51 -40.65 -25.87 -16.39
N ASN A 52 -40.63 -25.91 -17.73
CA ASN A 52 -39.48 -26.36 -18.46
C ASN A 52 -38.31 -25.35 -18.26
N ILE A 53 -37.30 -25.71 -17.43
CA ILE A 53 -36.14 -24.85 -17.09
C ILE A 53 -35.45 -24.29 -18.33
N PRO A 54 -35.16 -25.10 -19.41
CA PRO A 54 -34.65 -24.55 -20.66
C PRO A 54 -35.51 -23.42 -21.25
N ALA A 55 -36.81 -23.57 -21.32
CA ALA A 55 -37.74 -22.55 -21.87
C ALA A 55 -37.75 -21.28 -21.00
N PHE A 56 -37.69 -21.44 -19.68
CA PHE A 56 -37.56 -20.33 -18.76
C PHE A 56 -36.22 -19.59 -18.96
N CYS A 57 -35.11 -20.27 -19.05
CA CYS A 57 -33.80 -19.67 -19.32
C CYS A 57 -33.79 -18.92 -20.66
N GLU A 58 -34.46 -19.43 -21.70
CA GLU A 58 -34.59 -18.74 -22.99
C GLU A 58 -35.33 -17.40 -22.84
N GLN A 59 -36.47 -17.38 -22.17
CA GLN A 59 -37.23 -16.16 -21.89
C GLN A 59 -36.41 -15.17 -21.06
N LEU A 60 -35.71 -15.65 -20.03
CA LEU A 60 -34.88 -14.86 -19.15
C LEU A 60 -33.72 -14.20 -19.92
N VAL A 61 -32.98 -14.97 -20.73
CA VAL A 61 -31.85 -14.44 -21.50
C VAL A 61 -32.34 -13.41 -22.53
N ARG A 62 -33.47 -13.62 -23.18
CA ARG A 62 -34.10 -12.65 -24.09
C ARG A 62 -34.48 -11.36 -23.36
N ARG A 63 -35.03 -11.46 -22.16
CA ARG A 63 -35.46 -10.33 -21.34
C ARG A 63 -34.29 -9.51 -20.85
N ILE A 64 -33.23 -10.14 -20.36
CA ILE A 64 -32.03 -9.50 -19.84
C ILE A 64 -31.20 -8.89 -20.96
N SER A 65 -31.21 -9.47 -22.15
CA SER A 65 -30.40 -9.08 -23.31
C SER A 65 -28.93 -8.86 -22.98
N PRO A 66 -28.24 -9.87 -22.42
CA PRO A 66 -26.86 -9.72 -21.95
C PRO A 66 -25.90 -9.49 -23.14
N ALA A 67 -24.81 -8.79 -22.88
CA ALA A 67 -23.79 -8.59 -23.88
C ALA A 67 -23.04 -9.91 -24.20
N ARG A 68 -22.56 -10.07 -25.45
CA ARG A 68 -21.89 -11.30 -25.92
C ARG A 68 -20.71 -11.77 -25.06
N TRP A 69 -20.07 -10.89 -24.35
CA TRP A 69 -18.90 -11.17 -23.47
C TRP A 69 -19.26 -11.33 -22.01
N ASP A 70 -20.54 -11.25 -21.68
CA ASP A 70 -21.01 -11.52 -20.33
C ASP A 70 -20.89 -13.00 -20.01
N LYS A 71 -20.81 -13.31 -18.74
CA LYS A 71 -20.52 -14.65 -18.25
C LYS A 71 -21.57 -15.08 -17.27
N TRP A 72 -22.00 -16.31 -17.42
CA TRP A 72 -23.05 -16.89 -16.60
C TRP A 72 -22.51 -17.95 -15.65
N HIS A 73 -23.04 -17.95 -14.45
CA HIS A 73 -22.93 -18.98 -13.45
C HIS A 73 -24.34 -19.44 -13.13
N ILE A 74 -24.63 -20.73 -13.26
CA ILE A 74 -26.01 -21.21 -13.16
C ILE A 74 -26.12 -22.19 -12.00
N GLY A 75 -26.96 -21.85 -11.04
CA GLY A 75 -27.43 -22.74 -9.99
C GLY A 75 -28.71 -23.42 -10.44
N LEU A 76 -28.75 -24.74 -10.40
CA LEU A 76 -29.90 -25.56 -10.75
C LEU A 76 -30.39 -26.27 -9.49
N PRO A 77 -31.66 -26.75 -9.48
CA PRO A 77 -32.16 -27.66 -8.44
C PRO A 77 -31.25 -28.87 -8.24
N LEU A 78 -31.29 -29.43 -7.05
CA LEU A 78 -30.40 -30.52 -6.64
C LEU A 78 -30.62 -31.78 -7.51
N GLU A 79 -31.81 -31.99 -8.08
CA GLU A 79 -32.15 -33.12 -8.93
C GLU A 79 -31.22 -33.25 -10.16
N TYR A 80 -30.62 -32.15 -10.61
CA TYR A 80 -29.67 -32.15 -11.75
C TYR A 80 -28.29 -32.66 -11.35
N PHE A 81 -28.04 -32.89 -10.06
CA PHE A 81 -26.71 -33.24 -9.56
C PHE A 81 -26.71 -34.48 -8.68
N SER A 82 -25.66 -35.26 -8.83
CA SER A 82 -25.24 -36.22 -7.81
C SER A 82 -24.02 -35.68 -7.08
N VAL A 83 -24.17 -35.43 -5.81
CA VAL A 83 -23.08 -34.98 -4.93
C VAL A 83 -22.52 -36.18 -4.19
N VAL A 84 -21.22 -36.40 -4.31
CA VAL A 84 -20.57 -37.62 -3.77
C VAL A 84 -19.35 -37.20 -2.93
N ASN A 85 -19.28 -37.73 -1.73
CA ASN A 85 -18.13 -37.55 -0.85
C ASN A 85 -17.48 -38.92 -0.57
N PHE A 86 -16.17 -38.97 -0.73
CA PHE A 86 -15.38 -40.16 -0.43
C PHE A 86 -13.95 -39.78 -0.07
N SER A 87 -13.20 -40.73 0.48
CA SER A 87 -11.77 -40.52 0.78
C SER A 87 -10.90 -41.43 -0.08
N LEU A 88 -9.76 -40.91 -0.46
CA LEU A 88 -8.70 -41.63 -1.17
C LEU A 88 -7.44 -41.65 -0.30
N PRO A 89 -6.59 -42.66 -0.42
CA PRO A 89 -5.26 -42.64 0.20
C PRO A 89 -4.44 -41.48 -0.35
N GLN A 90 -3.57 -40.87 0.46
CA GLN A 90 -2.69 -39.79 0.01
C GLN A 90 -1.80 -40.17 -1.18
N ALA A 91 -1.41 -41.44 -1.28
CA ALA A 91 -0.67 -41.96 -2.44
C ALA A 91 -1.40 -41.79 -3.79
N ALA A 92 -2.71 -41.49 -3.79
CA ALA A 92 -3.45 -41.23 -5.02
C ALA A 92 -3.23 -39.83 -5.59
N GLU A 93 -2.52 -38.95 -4.88
CA GLU A 93 -2.28 -37.55 -5.27
C GLU A 93 -1.59 -37.42 -6.63
N ASP A 94 -0.61 -38.28 -6.92
CA ASP A 94 0.14 -38.27 -8.19
C ASP A 94 -0.74 -38.52 -9.43
N ASN A 95 -1.87 -39.24 -9.25
CA ASN A 95 -2.82 -39.59 -10.33
C ASN A 95 -4.26 -39.31 -9.89
N LEU A 96 -4.49 -38.19 -9.23
CA LEU A 96 -5.73 -37.87 -8.55
C LEU A 96 -6.95 -37.91 -9.49
N ASP A 97 -6.86 -37.31 -10.66
CA ASP A 97 -7.97 -37.30 -11.65
C ASP A 97 -8.44 -38.72 -12.03
N GLN A 98 -7.50 -39.63 -12.23
CA GLN A 98 -7.81 -41.02 -12.58
C GLN A 98 -8.39 -41.79 -11.39
N ALA A 99 -7.82 -41.59 -10.20
CA ALA A 99 -8.29 -42.19 -8.96
C ALA A 99 -9.72 -41.76 -8.62
N VAL A 100 -10.01 -40.45 -8.75
CA VAL A 100 -11.34 -39.89 -8.55
C VAL A 100 -12.34 -40.47 -9.57
N ARG A 101 -12.00 -40.50 -10.87
CA ARG A 101 -12.86 -41.10 -11.87
C ARG A 101 -13.21 -42.56 -11.59
N TYR A 102 -12.19 -43.33 -11.18
CA TYR A 102 -12.40 -44.74 -10.86
C TYR A 102 -13.28 -44.94 -9.62
N ALA A 103 -13.08 -44.10 -8.59
CA ALA A 103 -13.92 -44.12 -7.39
C ALA A 103 -15.37 -43.71 -7.72
N LEU A 104 -15.58 -42.67 -8.53
CA LEU A 104 -16.92 -42.20 -8.93
C LEU A 104 -17.76 -43.25 -9.65
N MET A 105 -17.15 -44.15 -10.49
CA MET A 105 -17.86 -45.23 -11.13
C MET A 105 -18.61 -46.16 -10.15
N ARG A 106 -18.20 -46.19 -8.88
CA ARG A 106 -18.86 -47.01 -7.84
C ARG A 106 -19.98 -46.26 -7.13
N HIS A 107 -20.03 -44.94 -7.25
CA HIS A 107 -20.95 -44.08 -6.51
C HIS A 107 -22.08 -43.53 -7.37
N VAL A 108 -21.92 -43.50 -8.69
CA VAL A 108 -22.94 -43.00 -9.61
C VAL A 108 -23.46 -44.13 -10.52
N PRO A 109 -24.77 -44.17 -10.78
CA PRO A 109 -25.39 -45.28 -11.53
C PRO A 109 -25.33 -45.10 -13.07
N PHE A 110 -24.56 -44.13 -13.56
CA PHE A 110 -24.48 -43.78 -14.98
C PHE A 110 -23.03 -43.67 -15.48
N GLU A 111 -22.88 -43.78 -16.81
CA GLU A 111 -21.56 -43.70 -17.45
C GLU A 111 -20.94 -42.29 -17.30
N LEU A 112 -19.75 -42.21 -16.76
CA LEU A 112 -19.03 -40.92 -16.59
C LEU A 112 -18.72 -40.23 -17.92
N GLY A 113 -18.70 -40.95 -19.06
CA GLY A 113 -18.56 -40.36 -20.37
C GLY A 113 -19.73 -39.44 -20.76
N GLN A 114 -20.92 -39.72 -20.25
CA GLN A 114 -22.15 -38.96 -20.46
C GLN A 114 -22.45 -37.97 -19.39
N THR A 115 -21.43 -37.58 -18.59
CA THR A 115 -21.59 -36.64 -17.48
C THR A 115 -20.60 -35.48 -17.53
N TYR A 116 -20.99 -34.40 -16.91
CA TYR A 116 -20.07 -33.33 -16.42
C TYR A 116 -19.66 -33.70 -15.02
N THR A 117 -18.36 -33.67 -14.75
CA THR A 117 -17.81 -34.04 -13.44
C THR A 117 -16.73 -33.06 -13.02
N ASP A 118 -16.79 -32.62 -11.79
CA ASP A 118 -15.73 -31.84 -11.18
C ASP A 118 -15.60 -32.22 -9.69
N TYR A 119 -14.48 -31.92 -9.06
CA TYR A 119 -14.26 -32.24 -7.66
C TYR A 119 -13.31 -31.27 -6.99
N THR A 120 -13.36 -31.25 -5.67
CA THR A 120 -12.35 -30.63 -4.82
C THR A 120 -11.74 -31.68 -3.91
N ALA A 121 -10.43 -31.59 -3.69
CA ALA A 121 -9.70 -32.46 -2.78
C ALA A 121 -9.16 -31.63 -1.59
N GLN A 122 -9.28 -32.17 -0.39
CA GLN A 122 -8.72 -31.60 0.83
C GLN A 122 -7.93 -32.68 1.57
N GLU A 123 -6.71 -32.33 1.97
CA GLU A 123 -5.90 -33.22 2.81
C GLU A 123 -6.40 -33.21 4.26
N GLY A 124 -6.46 -34.38 4.85
CA GLY A 124 -6.80 -34.53 6.25
C GLY A 124 -6.51 -35.94 6.75
N ASN A 125 -5.86 -36.07 7.89
CA ASN A 125 -5.57 -37.35 8.54
C ASN A 125 -4.88 -38.41 7.66
N GLY A 126 -3.98 -37.99 6.75
CA GLY A 126 -3.26 -38.89 5.83
C GLY A 126 -4.12 -39.43 4.69
N GLN A 127 -5.27 -38.83 4.44
CA GLN A 127 -6.19 -39.15 3.36
C GLN A 127 -6.56 -37.87 2.56
N LEU A 128 -6.94 -38.08 1.32
CA LEU A 128 -7.52 -37.06 0.47
C LEU A 128 -9.04 -37.16 0.53
N HIS A 129 -9.69 -36.18 1.11
CA HIS A 129 -11.14 -36.10 1.14
C HIS A 129 -11.64 -35.42 -0.13
N ILE A 130 -12.42 -36.17 -0.89
CA ILE A 130 -12.94 -35.73 -2.19
C ILE A 130 -14.41 -35.34 -2.03
N ALA A 131 -14.74 -34.15 -2.49
CA ALA A 131 -16.10 -33.67 -2.69
C ALA A 131 -16.34 -33.50 -4.18
N ALA A 132 -17.09 -34.41 -4.78
CA ALA A 132 -17.36 -34.46 -6.20
C ALA A 132 -18.82 -34.11 -6.52
N VAL A 133 -19.01 -33.50 -7.67
CA VAL A 133 -20.31 -33.20 -8.25
C VAL A 133 -20.37 -33.74 -9.66
N VAL A 134 -21.46 -34.41 -9.95
CA VAL A 134 -21.70 -35.07 -11.27
C VAL A 134 -23.08 -34.64 -11.78
N ALA A 135 -23.17 -34.24 -13.03
CA ALA A 135 -24.41 -33.90 -13.69
C ALA A 135 -24.50 -34.66 -15.07
N GLN A 136 -25.64 -35.20 -15.36
CA GLN A 136 -25.87 -35.89 -16.65
C GLN A 136 -25.96 -34.86 -17.78
N LYS A 137 -25.28 -35.15 -18.89
CA LYS A 137 -25.33 -34.28 -20.08
C LYS A 137 -26.73 -34.16 -20.64
N GLU A 138 -27.46 -35.25 -20.68
CA GLU A 138 -28.82 -35.31 -21.17
C GLU A 138 -29.75 -34.29 -20.49
N GLU A 139 -29.58 -34.11 -19.18
CA GLU A 139 -30.37 -33.16 -18.36
C GLU A 139 -29.90 -31.72 -18.55
N VAL A 140 -28.59 -31.51 -18.67
CA VAL A 140 -27.97 -30.18 -18.58
C VAL A 140 -27.76 -29.55 -19.96
N ASP A 141 -27.49 -30.33 -21.01
CA ASP A 141 -27.22 -29.83 -22.35
C ASP A 141 -28.37 -29.02 -22.96
N PRO A 142 -29.66 -29.33 -22.73
CA PRO A 142 -30.76 -28.48 -23.18
C PRO A 142 -30.68 -27.05 -22.58
N ILE A 143 -30.27 -26.92 -21.30
CA ILE A 143 -30.12 -25.65 -20.64
C ILE A 143 -28.92 -24.91 -21.24
N LEU A 144 -27.76 -25.56 -21.32
CA LEU A 144 -26.56 -24.98 -21.90
C LEU A 144 -26.76 -24.56 -23.36
N GLY A 145 -27.55 -25.30 -24.13
CA GLY A 145 -27.90 -25.00 -25.49
C GLY A 145 -28.60 -23.66 -25.67
N VAL A 146 -29.46 -23.27 -24.73
CA VAL A 146 -30.11 -21.96 -24.71
C VAL A 146 -29.09 -20.83 -24.64
N PHE A 147 -28.14 -20.94 -23.73
CA PHE A 147 -27.08 -19.95 -23.60
C PHE A 147 -26.14 -19.92 -24.80
N ALA A 148 -25.80 -21.08 -25.33
CA ALA A 148 -24.97 -21.20 -26.53
C ALA A 148 -25.63 -20.57 -27.76
N GLN A 149 -26.93 -20.79 -27.99
CA GLN A 149 -27.71 -20.14 -29.05
C GLN A 149 -27.75 -18.64 -28.91
N ALA A 150 -27.85 -18.13 -27.66
CA ALA A 150 -27.77 -16.70 -27.35
C ALA A 150 -26.34 -16.14 -27.37
N ARG A 151 -25.32 -16.95 -27.75
CA ARG A 151 -23.89 -16.62 -27.75
C ARG A 151 -23.38 -16.18 -26.38
N GLN A 152 -23.94 -16.74 -25.32
CA GLN A 152 -23.53 -16.51 -23.94
C GLN A 152 -22.59 -17.61 -23.47
N THR A 153 -21.67 -17.28 -22.59
CA THR A 153 -20.72 -18.24 -22.01
C THR A 153 -21.15 -18.64 -20.62
N VAL A 154 -21.52 -19.90 -20.44
CA VAL A 154 -21.72 -20.48 -19.11
C VAL A 154 -20.37 -20.93 -18.57
N ARG A 155 -20.03 -20.47 -17.38
CA ARG A 155 -18.75 -20.76 -16.73
C ARG A 155 -18.83 -21.88 -15.72
N SER A 156 -19.90 -21.93 -14.98
CA SER A 156 -20.08 -22.92 -13.94
C SER A 156 -21.55 -23.28 -13.76
N LEU A 157 -21.75 -24.54 -13.39
CA LEU A 157 -23.01 -25.09 -12.90
C LEU A 157 -22.82 -25.55 -11.47
N PHE A 158 -23.82 -25.41 -10.61
CA PHE A 158 -23.78 -25.84 -9.22
C PHE A 158 -25.21 -26.03 -8.68
N PRO A 159 -25.38 -26.82 -7.59
CA PRO A 159 -26.66 -26.92 -6.91
C PRO A 159 -27.07 -25.58 -6.29
N SER A 160 -28.31 -25.13 -6.51
CA SER A 160 -28.82 -23.85 -5.99
C SER A 160 -28.76 -23.76 -4.46
N LEU A 161 -28.92 -24.86 -3.77
CA LEU A 161 -28.76 -24.95 -2.32
C LEU A 161 -27.40 -24.52 -1.80
N VAL A 162 -26.34 -24.55 -2.63
CA VAL A 162 -25.02 -24.03 -2.28
C VAL A 162 -25.11 -22.55 -1.86
N ARG A 163 -26.06 -21.79 -2.38
CA ARG A 163 -26.27 -20.39 -1.95
C ARG A 163 -26.63 -20.30 -0.45
N TRP A 164 -27.48 -21.20 0.03
CA TRP A 164 -27.87 -21.25 1.43
C TRP A 164 -26.69 -21.55 2.31
N ALA A 165 -25.96 -22.57 1.94
CA ALA A 165 -24.77 -23.02 2.63
C ALA A 165 -23.68 -21.94 2.71
N LEU A 166 -23.45 -21.20 1.63
CA LEU A 166 -22.49 -20.10 1.58
C LEU A 166 -22.83 -18.92 2.49
N VAL A 167 -24.10 -18.79 2.85
CA VAL A 167 -24.60 -17.65 3.63
C VAL A 167 -24.73 -17.99 5.12
N ALA A 168 -25.22 -19.19 5.40
CA ALA A 168 -25.54 -19.58 6.76
C ALA A 168 -24.47 -20.48 7.42
N GLY A 169 -23.53 -21.03 6.62
CA GLY A 169 -22.48 -21.91 7.13
C GLY A 169 -22.94 -23.35 7.30
N ASP A 170 -22.43 -24.03 8.30
CA ASP A 170 -22.82 -25.40 8.62
C ASP A 170 -24.26 -25.48 9.15
N GLY A 171 -25.02 -26.47 8.67
CA GLY A 171 -26.41 -26.60 9.02
C GLY A 171 -27.18 -27.52 8.07
N ALA A 172 -28.43 -27.78 8.38
CA ALA A 172 -29.37 -28.41 7.47
C ALA A 172 -30.21 -27.35 6.76
N TYR A 173 -30.44 -27.55 5.49
CA TYR A 173 -31.18 -26.63 4.61
C TYR A 173 -32.29 -27.38 3.92
N LEU A 174 -33.55 -26.99 4.15
CA LEU A 174 -34.71 -27.56 3.50
C LEU A 174 -35.39 -26.45 2.70
N VAL A 175 -35.48 -26.67 1.40
CA VAL A 175 -36.26 -25.82 0.49
C VAL A 175 -37.43 -26.60 -0.03
N HIS A 176 -38.63 -26.12 0.23
CA HIS A 176 -39.87 -26.74 -0.18
C HIS A 176 -40.61 -25.82 -1.12
N GLY A 177 -41.03 -26.38 -2.22
CA GLY A 177 -41.84 -25.73 -3.24
C GLY A 177 -42.92 -26.67 -3.80
N ARG A 178 -43.76 -26.15 -4.71
CA ARG A 178 -44.88 -26.92 -5.26
C ARG A 178 -44.43 -28.12 -6.07
N GLU A 179 -43.38 -27.98 -6.85
CA GLU A 179 -42.91 -28.97 -7.81
C GLU A 179 -41.65 -29.72 -7.31
N HIS A 180 -41.02 -29.25 -6.26
CA HIS A 180 -39.74 -29.80 -5.83
C HIS A 180 -39.46 -29.51 -4.36
N THR A 181 -38.96 -30.50 -3.66
CA THR A 181 -38.49 -30.39 -2.29
C THR A 181 -37.10 -30.97 -2.18
N GLU A 182 -36.22 -30.22 -1.58
CA GLU A 182 -34.83 -30.65 -1.43
C GLU A 182 -34.32 -30.34 -0.01
N ILE A 183 -33.58 -31.28 0.57
CA ILE A 183 -32.85 -31.11 1.81
C ILE A 183 -31.39 -31.42 1.62
N VAL A 184 -30.55 -30.54 2.16
CA VAL A 184 -29.10 -30.72 2.16
C VAL A 184 -28.59 -30.46 3.56
N LEU A 185 -27.68 -31.29 3.99
CA LEU A 185 -26.90 -31.05 5.21
C LEU A 185 -25.49 -30.63 4.81
N GLN A 186 -25.04 -29.51 5.35
CA GLN A 186 -23.67 -29.04 5.20
C GLN A 186 -22.93 -29.10 6.51
N GLN A 187 -21.73 -29.65 6.48
CA GLN A 187 -20.84 -29.76 7.63
C GLN A 187 -19.39 -29.59 7.16
N GLU A 188 -18.67 -28.67 7.79
CA GLU A 188 -17.28 -28.37 7.42
C GLU A 188 -17.07 -28.08 5.92
N GLY A 189 -18.04 -27.40 5.30
CA GLY A 189 -18.00 -27.09 3.86
C GLY A 189 -18.27 -28.27 2.93
N ARG A 190 -18.70 -29.41 3.46
CA ARG A 190 -19.10 -30.62 2.70
C ARG A 190 -20.60 -30.82 2.77
N ILE A 191 -21.13 -31.57 1.82
CA ILE A 191 -22.52 -32.01 1.79
C ILE A 191 -22.56 -33.53 2.05
N PRO A 192 -22.51 -33.98 3.32
CA PRO A 192 -22.54 -35.39 3.64
C PRO A 192 -23.89 -36.04 3.37
N PHE A 193 -24.94 -35.25 3.29
CA PHE A 193 -26.28 -35.73 3.05
C PHE A 193 -27.04 -34.81 2.10
N GLN A 194 -27.78 -35.42 1.15
CA GLN A 194 -28.70 -34.76 0.23
C GLN A 194 -29.86 -35.66 -0.07
N LEU A 195 -31.04 -35.10 -0.21
CA LEU A 195 -32.23 -35.79 -0.66
C LEU A 195 -33.17 -34.80 -1.34
N TRP A 196 -33.84 -35.23 -2.37
CA TRP A 196 -34.87 -34.45 -3.06
C TRP A 196 -36.02 -35.34 -3.51
N PHE A 197 -37.19 -34.77 -3.71
CA PHE A 197 -38.34 -35.43 -4.30
C PHE A 197 -39.25 -34.41 -5.04
N ARG A 198 -40.07 -34.90 -5.94
CA ARG A 198 -41.12 -34.13 -6.59
C ARG A 198 -42.47 -34.44 -5.94
N PRO A 199 -43.18 -33.42 -5.39
CA PRO A 199 -44.47 -33.63 -4.72
C PRO A 199 -45.57 -34.21 -5.55
N SER A 200 -45.49 -34.23 -6.89
CA SER A 200 -46.44 -34.86 -7.79
C SER A 200 -46.62 -36.37 -7.57
N GLU A 201 -45.69 -36.99 -6.86
CA GLU A 201 -45.73 -38.39 -6.49
C GLU A 201 -46.12 -38.53 -5.01
N GLN A 202 -47.40 -38.76 -4.68
CA GLN A 202 -47.85 -38.90 -3.30
C GLN A 202 -47.06 -39.95 -2.46
N GLN A 203 -46.65 -41.05 -3.07
CA GLN A 203 -45.77 -42.03 -2.45
C GLN A 203 -44.35 -41.48 -2.23
N GLY A 204 -43.93 -40.48 -3.01
CA GLY A 204 -42.61 -39.89 -2.93
C GLY A 204 -42.40 -39.05 -1.69
N GLU A 205 -43.42 -38.32 -1.19
CA GLU A 205 -43.31 -37.47 -0.01
C GLU A 205 -43.11 -38.29 1.26
N GLU A 206 -43.95 -39.34 1.44
CA GLU A 206 -43.81 -40.20 2.64
C GLU A 206 -42.47 -40.94 2.63
N ASP A 207 -42.02 -41.42 1.49
CA ASP A 207 -40.73 -42.11 1.32
C ASP A 207 -39.54 -41.11 1.58
N PHE A 208 -39.67 -39.90 1.06
CA PHE A 208 -38.70 -38.82 1.33
C PHE A 208 -38.59 -38.54 2.83
N VAL A 209 -39.70 -38.31 3.50
CA VAL A 209 -39.75 -38.06 4.95
C VAL A 209 -39.19 -39.21 5.74
N ARG A 210 -39.59 -40.44 5.42
CA ARG A 210 -39.12 -41.66 6.08
C ARG A 210 -37.60 -41.82 5.90
N ARG A 211 -37.10 -41.75 4.66
CA ARG A 211 -35.66 -41.89 4.35
C ARG A 211 -34.87 -40.75 4.97
N GLY A 212 -35.32 -39.53 4.80
CA GLY A 212 -34.67 -38.34 5.34
C GLY A 212 -34.55 -38.41 6.86
N ARG A 213 -35.65 -38.76 7.53
CA ARG A 213 -35.67 -38.95 8.99
C ARG A 213 -34.71 -40.04 9.44
N THR A 214 -34.77 -41.23 8.83
CA THR A 214 -33.92 -42.37 9.22
C THR A 214 -32.44 -42.03 9.04
N LEU A 215 -32.07 -41.37 7.95
CA LEU A 215 -30.68 -40.99 7.69
C LEU A 215 -30.19 -39.89 8.65
N LEU A 216 -31.00 -38.88 8.90
CA LEU A 216 -30.66 -37.76 9.80
C LEU A 216 -30.60 -38.19 11.28
N GLU A 217 -31.50 -39.09 11.74
CA GLU A 217 -31.47 -39.62 13.10
C GLU A 217 -30.23 -40.47 13.39
N ASN A 218 -29.72 -41.16 12.37
CA ASN A 218 -28.54 -42.02 12.49
C ASN A 218 -27.22 -41.33 12.15
N MET A 219 -27.26 -40.03 11.79
CA MET A 219 -26.06 -39.28 11.43
C MET A 219 -25.31 -38.81 12.68
N PRO A 220 -24.03 -39.18 12.85
CA PRO A 220 -23.20 -38.60 13.89
C PRO A 220 -23.01 -37.10 13.61
N ASP A 221 -22.99 -36.30 14.64
CA ASP A 221 -22.70 -34.85 14.60
C ASP A 221 -23.65 -34.03 13.69
N LYS A 222 -24.94 -34.46 13.62
CA LYS A 222 -25.93 -33.68 12.87
C LYS A 222 -26.10 -32.28 13.47
N PRO A 223 -26.30 -31.24 12.65
CA PRO A 223 -26.54 -29.88 13.14
C PRO A 223 -27.89 -29.78 13.87
N ASP A 224 -27.94 -28.98 14.91
CA ASP A 224 -29.16 -28.76 15.71
C ASP A 224 -30.19 -27.88 14.97
N THR A 225 -29.71 -27.07 14.03
CA THR A 225 -30.53 -26.07 13.36
C THR A 225 -30.85 -26.48 11.93
N LEU A 226 -32.14 -26.42 11.60
CA LEU A 226 -32.66 -26.54 10.24
C LEU A 226 -33.07 -25.15 9.73
N TYR A 227 -32.52 -24.78 8.61
CA TYR A 227 -32.89 -23.55 7.88
C TYR A 227 -33.95 -23.85 6.82
N LEU A 228 -35.04 -23.11 6.90
CA LEU A 228 -36.20 -23.32 6.02
C LEU A 228 -36.27 -22.23 4.98
N GLY A 229 -36.46 -22.62 3.70
CA GLY A 229 -36.69 -21.73 2.58
C GLY A 229 -37.93 -22.16 1.75
N GLY A 230 -38.48 -21.27 0.97
CA GLY A 230 -39.66 -21.50 0.15
C GLY A 230 -40.94 -20.88 0.69
N GLU A 231 -42.07 -21.10 0.01
CA GLU A 231 -43.35 -20.50 0.37
C GLU A 231 -44.00 -21.21 1.58
N GLN A 232 -44.51 -20.42 2.51
CA GLN A 232 -45.07 -20.93 3.76
C GLN A 232 -46.36 -21.76 3.54
N GLU A 233 -47.13 -21.39 2.54
CA GLU A 233 -48.44 -22.03 2.27
C GLU A 233 -48.32 -23.44 1.71
N SER A 234 -47.19 -23.81 1.19
CA SER A 234 -46.92 -25.13 0.60
C SER A 234 -46.47 -26.19 1.60
N TRP A 235 -46.14 -25.82 2.84
CA TRP A 235 -45.61 -26.76 3.85
C TRP A 235 -46.66 -27.77 4.30
N SER A 236 -46.51 -28.99 3.84
CA SER A 236 -47.47 -30.07 4.22
C SER A 236 -47.22 -30.53 5.64
N SER A 237 -48.31 -31.03 6.27
CA SER A 237 -48.20 -31.74 7.57
C SER A 237 -47.32 -32.99 7.51
N ALA A 238 -47.11 -33.54 6.32
CA ALA A 238 -46.27 -34.70 6.11
C ALA A 238 -44.80 -34.45 6.38
N LEU A 239 -44.31 -33.19 6.23
CA LEU A 239 -42.93 -32.84 6.56
C LEU A 239 -42.63 -32.68 8.04
N GLN A 240 -43.66 -32.60 8.91
CA GLN A 240 -43.48 -32.42 10.36
C GLN A 240 -42.58 -33.46 11.02
N PRO A 241 -42.66 -34.75 10.65
CA PRO A 241 -41.78 -35.77 11.24
C PRO A 241 -40.30 -35.52 10.91
N LEU A 242 -40.01 -34.94 9.76
CA LEU A 242 -38.63 -34.56 9.37
C LEU A 242 -38.15 -33.31 10.12
N LEU A 243 -39.03 -32.33 10.28
CA LEU A 243 -38.71 -31.09 11.01
C LEU A 243 -38.43 -31.41 12.50
N SER A 244 -39.15 -32.38 13.08
CA SER A 244 -38.97 -32.75 14.48
C SER A 244 -37.61 -33.40 14.81
N VAL A 245 -36.83 -33.78 13.83
CA VAL A 245 -35.46 -34.29 14.01
C VAL A 245 -34.48 -33.20 14.49
N PHE A 246 -34.80 -31.94 14.22
CA PHE A 246 -33.98 -30.81 14.59
C PHE A 246 -34.52 -30.09 15.82
N SER A 247 -33.62 -29.65 16.71
CA SER A 247 -33.98 -28.93 17.93
C SER A 247 -34.42 -27.48 17.66
N LYS A 248 -33.95 -26.90 16.56
CA LYS A 248 -34.22 -25.53 16.16
C LYS A 248 -34.54 -25.43 14.67
N THR A 249 -35.60 -24.74 14.35
CA THR A 249 -35.93 -24.39 12.96
C THR A 249 -35.87 -22.88 12.78
N GLU A 250 -35.11 -22.40 11.82
CA GLU A 250 -35.01 -20.99 11.47
C GLU A 250 -35.48 -20.76 10.03
N ARG A 251 -36.40 -19.82 9.84
CA ARG A 251 -36.83 -19.41 8.53
C ARG A 251 -35.95 -18.32 7.97
N ARG A 252 -35.58 -18.46 6.70
CA ARG A 252 -34.80 -17.46 5.96
C ARG A 252 -35.43 -17.19 4.61
N ASP A 253 -36.24 -16.15 4.52
CA ASP A 253 -36.91 -15.76 3.29
C ASP A 253 -36.02 -14.96 2.33
N ARG A 254 -34.94 -14.38 2.84
CA ARG A 254 -34.00 -13.62 2.03
C ARG A 254 -32.58 -14.01 2.32
N LEU A 255 -31.86 -14.33 1.26
CA LEU A 255 -30.43 -14.60 1.33
C LEU A 255 -29.66 -13.37 0.84
N PRO A 256 -28.55 -13.01 1.49
CA PRO A 256 -27.72 -11.92 1.00
C PRO A 256 -27.15 -12.22 -0.38
N ALA A 257 -26.94 -11.14 -1.14
CA ALA A 257 -26.35 -11.24 -2.47
C ALA A 257 -24.90 -11.75 -2.40
N LEU A 258 -24.58 -12.73 -3.22
CA LEU A 258 -23.24 -13.35 -3.27
C LEU A 258 -22.40 -12.79 -4.42
N LYS A 259 -21.13 -12.54 -4.16
CA LYS A 259 -20.18 -12.15 -5.21
C LYS A 259 -19.67 -13.39 -5.95
N PRO A 260 -19.61 -13.39 -7.30
CA PRO A 260 -19.21 -14.55 -8.12
C PRO A 260 -17.85 -15.17 -7.76
N ARG A 261 -16.95 -14.37 -7.15
CA ARG A 261 -15.64 -14.87 -6.68
C ARG A 261 -15.75 -16.00 -5.66
N PHE A 262 -16.85 -16.03 -4.88
CA PHE A 262 -17.07 -17.08 -3.89
C PHE A 262 -17.41 -18.43 -4.55
N LEU A 263 -18.04 -18.41 -5.73
CA LEU A 263 -18.42 -19.61 -6.45
C LEU A 263 -17.22 -20.40 -7.02
N ARG A 264 -16.11 -19.72 -7.32
CA ARG A 264 -14.95 -20.36 -7.98
C ARG A 264 -14.20 -21.36 -7.10
N ARG A 265 -14.32 -21.27 -5.79
CA ARG A 265 -13.60 -22.09 -4.81
C ARG A 265 -14.52 -22.97 -3.98
N GLN A 266 -15.79 -23.00 -4.33
CA GLN A 266 -16.74 -23.82 -3.60
C GLN A 266 -16.69 -25.26 -4.07
N PRO A 267 -16.76 -26.22 -3.16
CA PRO A 267 -16.99 -27.60 -3.54
C PRO A 267 -18.32 -27.71 -4.32
N TYR A 268 -18.46 -28.76 -5.09
CA TYR A 268 -19.68 -29.05 -5.87
C TYR A 268 -20.00 -28.05 -6.99
N THR A 269 -18.99 -27.36 -7.51
CA THR A 269 -19.13 -26.46 -8.66
C THR A 269 -18.49 -27.08 -9.90
N LEU A 270 -19.28 -27.42 -10.90
CA LEU A 270 -18.83 -27.85 -12.21
C LEU A 270 -18.26 -26.68 -12.99
N ASN A 271 -17.01 -26.79 -13.38
CA ASN A 271 -16.38 -25.80 -14.23
C ASN A 271 -16.60 -26.13 -15.70
N MET A 272 -17.44 -25.35 -16.37
CA MET A 272 -17.84 -25.57 -17.76
C MET A 272 -16.82 -25.06 -18.78
N LEU A 273 -15.72 -24.42 -18.32
CA LEU A 273 -14.69 -23.94 -19.24
C LEU A 273 -13.78 -25.07 -19.71
N THR A 274 -13.47 -25.07 -20.99
CA THR A 274 -12.43 -25.97 -21.57
C THR A 274 -11.06 -25.66 -20.95
N ALA A 275 -10.16 -26.64 -20.94
CA ALA A 275 -8.81 -26.48 -20.40
C ALA A 275 -8.08 -25.29 -21.05
N ALA A 276 -8.20 -25.11 -22.36
CA ALA A 276 -7.62 -23.99 -23.09
C ALA A 276 -8.21 -22.61 -22.62
N ALA A 277 -9.54 -22.56 -22.42
CA ALA A 277 -10.20 -21.36 -21.94
C ALA A 277 -9.81 -21.03 -20.48
N ARG A 278 -9.57 -22.04 -19.65
CA ARG A 278 -9.06 -21.88 -18.26
C ARG A 278 -7.67 -21.25 -18.26
N GLN A 279 -6.74 -21.75 -19.08
CA GLN A 279 -5.40 -21.19 -19.20
C GLN A 279 -5.43 -19.75 -19.71
N GLN A 280 -6.22 -19.47 -20.73
CA GLN A 280 -6.35 -18.12 -21.26
C GLN A 280 -6.90 -17.15 -20.22
N GLU A 281 -7.83 -17.57 -19.38
CA GLU A 281 -8.36 -16.74 -18.30
C GLU A 281 -7.38 -16.49 -17.17
N GLN A 282 -6.59 -17.50 -16.81
CA GLN A 282 -5.52 -17.33 -15.82
C GLN A 282 -4.50 -16.29 -16.30
N LEU A 283 -4.07 -16.38 -17.57
CA LEU A 283 -3.18 -15.41 -18.18
C LEU A 283 -3.77 -13.99 -18.20
N VAL A 284 -5.03 -13.86 -18.60
CA VAL A 284 -5.71 -12.56 -18.62
C VAL A 284 -5.88 -12.00 -17.19
N THR A 285 -6.14 -12.85 -16.22
CA THR A 285 -6.30 -12.42 -14.81
C THR A 285 -4.96 -11.98 -14.22
N SER A 286 -3.88 -12.73 -14.46
CA SER A 286 -2.54 -12.33 -14.01
C SER A 286 -2.06 -11.05 -14.69
N LEU A 287 -2.32 -10.87 -15.98
CA LEU A 287 -2.04 -9.62 -16.69
C LEU A 287 -2.84 -8.43 -16.13
N ARG A 288 -4.10 -8.64 -15.75
CA ARG A 288 -4.93 -7.58 -15.13
C ARG A 288 -4.40 -7.19 -13.75
N ILE A 289 -4.02 -8.17 -12.93
CA ILE A 289 -3.42 -7.93 -11.62
C ILE A 289 -2.09 -7.19 -11.80
N GLY A 290 -1.24 -7.65 -12.73
CA GLY A 290 0.02 -6.99 -13.05
C GLY A 290 -0.15 -5.54 -13.53
N ALA A 291 -1.12 -5.31 -14.42
CA ALA A 291 -1.45 -3.95 -14.87
C ALA A 291 -2.00 -3.06 -13.76
N GLY A 292 -2.81 -3.63 -12.86
CA GLY A 292 -3.31 -2.92 -11.67
C GLY A 292 -2.18 -2.52 -10.71
N ILE A 293 -1.25 -3.43 -10.44
CA ILE A 293 -0.06 -3.16 -9.61
C ILE A 293 0.82 -2.10 -10.29
N PHE A 294 1.03 -2.22 -11.60
CA PHE A 294 1.83 -1.26 -12.35
C PHE A 294 1.21 0.16 -12.32
N LEU A 295 -0.11 0.27 -12.48
CA LEU A 295 -0.82 1.54 -12.34
C LEU A 295 -0.70 2.13 -10.93
N LEU A 296 -0.79 1.29 -9.90
CA LEU A 296 -0.65 1.69 -8.50
C LEU A 296 0.77 2.17 -8.19
N LEU A 297 1.78 1.45 -8.69
CA LEU A 297 3.18 1.84 -8.58
C LEU A 297 3.47 3.13 -9.37
N SER A 298 2.88 3.29 -10.57
CA SER A 298 2.98 4.51 -11.36
C SER A 298 2.37 5.72 -10.64
N LEU A 299 1.20 5.53 -10.00
CA LEU A 299 0.55 6.58 -9.22
C LEU A 299 1.35 6.97 -7.98
N LEU A 300 1.99 6.01 -7.33
CA LEU A 300 2.86 6.25 -6.16
C LEU A 300 4.23 6.82 -6.55
N SER A 301 4.72 6.55 -7.77
CA SER A 301 6.02 7.05 -8.24
C SER A 301 6.00 8.55 -8.54
N PHE A 302 4.83 9.10 -8.87
CA PHE A 302 4.69 10.53 -9.17
C PHE A 302 4.99 11.41 -7.95
N PRO A 303 4.36 11.21 -6.78
CA PRO A 303 4.72 11.97 -5.58
C PRO A 303 6.13 11.63 -5.05
N ALA A 304 6.63 10.39 -5.26
CA ALA A 304 7.97 10.03 -4.87
C ALA A 304 9.05 10.75 -5.71
N ALA A 305 8.82 10.95 -7.00
CA ALA A 305 9.71 11.71 -7.88
C ALA A 305 9.77 13.19 -7.48
N ASP A 306 8.63 13.76 -7.08
CA ASP A 306 8.56 15.15 -6.60
C ASP A 306 9.26 15.32 -5.25
N LEU A 307 9.12 14.35 -4.35
CA LEU A 307 9.81 14.30 -3.05
C LEU A 307 11.33 14.16 -3.24
N LEU A 308 11.79 13.29 -4.12
CA LEU A 308 13.21 13.13 -4.45
C LEU A 308 13.77 14.38 -5.16
N GLY A 309 12.96 15.02 -5.98
CA GLY A 309 13.30 16.30 -6.61
C GLY A 309 13.48 17.41 -5.58
N SER A 310 12.57 17.52 -4.64
CA SER A 310 12.63 18.52 -3.55
C SER A 310 13.80 18.29 -2.59
N MET A 311 14.14 17.04 -2.25
CA MET A 311 15.32 16.71 -1.47
C MET A 311 16.62 17.12 -2.19
N ARG A 312 16.77 16.80 -3.46
CA ARG A 312 17.92 17.22 -4.27
C ARG A 312 18.01 18.74 -4.43
N TYR A 313 16.88 19.44 -4.46
CA TYR A 313 16.84 20.90 -4.48
C TYR A 313 17.25 21.48 -3.11
N ALA A 314 16.80 20.91 -2.03
CA ALA A 314 17.21 21.29 -0.68
C ALA A 314 18.73 21.11 -0.48
N ASP A 315 19.31 19.98 -0.89
CA ASP A 315 20.76 19.74 -0.82
C ASP A 315 21.56 20.76 -1.63
N ARG A 316 21.08 21.15 -2.82
CA ARG A 316 21.71 22.17 -3.63
C ARG A 316 21.65 23.56 -3.00
N ILE A 317 20.57 23.88 -2.32
CA ILE A 317 20.44 25.15 -1.58
C ILE A 317 21.36 25.12 -0.38
N GLN A 318 21.41 24.02 0.37
CA GLN A 318 22.27 23.84 1.52
C GLN A 318 23.75 24.06 1.15
N ASN A 319 24.21 23.40 0.09
CA ASN A 319 25.60 23.57 -0.42
C ASN A 319 25.88 25.00 -0.88
N LYS A 320 24.91 25.71 -1.47
CA LYS A 320 25.07 27.14 -1.80
C LYS A 320 25.12 28.02 -0.57
N ILE A 321 24.34 27.72 0.47
CA ILE A 321 24.38 28.44 1.73
C ILE A 321 25.75 28.26 2.39
N GLU A 322 26.32 27.08 2.41
CA GLU A 322 27.66 26.83 2.96
C GLU A 322 28.74 27.60 2.22
N THR A 323 28.70 27.60 0.88
CA THR A 323 29.69 28.37 0.09
C THR A 323 29.56 29.89 0.29
N VAL A 324 28.35 30.38 0.42
CA VAL A 324 28.12 31.81 0.73
C VAL A 324 28.55 32.15 2.16
N GLN A 325 28.30 31.27 3.13
CA GLN A 325 28.74 31.45 4.51
C GLN A 325 30.26 31.47 4.64
N GLU A 326 30.97 30.65 3.86
CA GLU A 326 32.42 30.62 3.81
C GLU A 326 32.97 31.95 3.25
N GLN A 327 32.39 32.47 2.18
CA GLN A 327 32.73 33.78 1.62
C GLN A 327 32.40 34.92 2.57
N VAL A 328 31.34 34.85 3.33
CA VAL A 328 30.98 35.84 4.35
C VAL A 328 31.98 35.81 5.49
N ARG A 329 32.44 34.63 5.94
CA ARG A 329 33.47 34.50 6.97
C ARG A 329 34.79 35.10 6.55
N GLU A 330 35.23 34.89 5.30
CA GLU A 330 36.45 35.52 4.76
C GLU A 330 36.30 37.06 4.73
N LEU A 331 35.14 37.57 4.29
CA LEU A 331 34.87 39.01 4.29
C LEU A 331 34.84 39.60 5.69
N ASP A 332 34.27 38.89 6.66
CA ASP A 332 34.23 39.34 8.06
C ASP A 332 35.63 39.31 8.67
N ALA A 333 36.47 38.33 8.36
CA ALA A 333 37.87 38.33 8.81
C ALA A 333 38.65 39.52 8.26
N ILE A 334 38.49 39.83 6.94
CA ILE A 334 39.12 41.01 6.36
C ILE A 334 38.58 42.31 6.96
N ARG A 335 37.29 42.39 7.27
CA ARG A 335 36.71 43.56 7.97
C ARG A 335 37.26 43.75 9.36
N GLN A 336 37.42 42.65 10.09
CA GLN A 336 37.99 42.70 11.44
C GLN A 336 39.44 43.18 11.40
N GLU A 337 40.25 42.64 10.49
CA GLU A 337 41.64 43.09 10.31
C GLU A 337 41.69 44.56 9.91
N ASN A 338 40.83 45.05 9.04
CA ASN A 338 40.73 46.46 8.71
C ASN A 338 40.31 47.36 9.90
N GLN A 339 39.43 46.86 10.76
CA GLN A 339 39.03 47.58 11.95
C GLN A 339 40.18 47.67 12.97
N GLU A 340 40.92 46.58 13.16
CA GLU A 340 42.09 46.56 14.04
C GLU A 340 43.17 47.51 13.51
N LEU A 341 43.45 47.52 12.20
CA LEU A 341 44.37 48.44 11.56
C LEU A 341 43.94 49.91 11.73
N ARG A 342 42.64 50.18 11.52
CA ARG A 342 42.12 51.54 11.75
C ARG A 342 42.27 52.01 13.19
N ALA A 343 41.89 51.14 14.15
CA ALA A 343 42.04 51.43 15.58
C ALA A 343 43.51 51.69 15.98
N PHE A 344 44.44 50.94 15.34
CA PHE A 344 45.89 51.17 15.54
C PHE A 344 46.31 52.53 14.95
N PHE A 345 45.90 52.90 13.73
CA PHE A 345 46.23 54.23 13.17
C PHE A 345 45.60 55.36 13.93
N ASP A 346 44.36 55.21 14.44
CA ASP A 346 43.72 56.23 15.27
C ASP A 346 44.45 56.41 16.60
N SER A 347 44.95 55.34 17.19
CA SER A 347 45.74 55.42 18.42
C SER A 347 47.10 56.13 18.19
N LEU A 348 47.76 55.85 17.09
CA LEU A 348 48.97 56.59 16.66
C LEU A 348 48.69 58.03 16.39
N ALA A 349 47.61 58.40 15.73
CA ALA A 349 47.22 59.74 15.46
C ALA A 349 46.93 60.51 16.74
N GLN A 350 46.36 59.92 17.75
CA GLN A 350 46.19 60.55 19.13
C GLN A 350 47.49 60.83 19.84
N ILE A 351 48.46 59.87 19.72
CA ILE A 351 49.78 60.07 20.32
C ILE A 351 50.52 61.26 19.68
N VAL A 352 50.46 61.33 18.35
CA VAL A 352 51.09 62.42 17.58
C VAL A 352 50.41 63.79 17.90
N GLN A 353 49.10 63.84 18.05
CA GLN A 353 48.38 65.06 18.38
C GLN A 353 48.54 65.53 19.84
N ALA A 354 48.85 64.58 20.73
CA ALA A 354 48.99 64.87 22.11
C ALA A 354 50.33 65.58 22.48
N SER A 355 51.35 65.66 21.62
CA SER A 355 52.64 66.29 21.91
C SER A 355 53.24 66.95 20.63
N PRO A 356 52.59 67.94 20.06
CA PRO A 356 53.18 68.66 18.91
C PRO A 356 54.50 69.39 19.29
N GLN A 357 54.67 69.82 20.54
CA GLN A 357 55.83 70.50 21.01
C GLN A 357 57.10 69.65 21.00
N SER A 358 56.96 68.37 21.40
CA SER A 358 58.13 67.44 21.43
C SER A 358 58.69 67.15 20.01
N ALA A 359 57.79 67.10 18.99
CA ALA A 359 58.23 66.90 17.62
C ALA A 359 58.99 68.10 17.04
N VAL A 360 58.58 69.33 17.40
CA VAL A 360 59.27 70.54 16.94
C VAL A 360 60.64 70.65 17.60
N ILE A 361 60.72 70.40 18.91
CA ILE A 361 61.99 70.39 19.64
C ILE A 361 62.98 69.38 19.10
N LEU A 362 62.47 68.15 18.79
CA LEU A 362 63.30 67.10 18.25
C LEU A 362 63.83 67.40 16.84
N LYS A 363 63.03 68.09 16.04
CA LYS A 363 63.40 68.55 14.71
C LYS A 363 64.57 69.58 14.85
N GLU A 364 64.41 70.60 15.67
CA GLU A 364 65.40 71.63 15.87
C GLU A 364 66.70 71.06 16.42
N MET A 365 66.60 70.13 17.36
CA MET A 365 67.77 69.44 17.89
C MET A 365 68.52 68.65 16.78
N THR A 366 67.79 68.04 15.88
CA THR A 366 68.39 67.28 14.79
C THR A 366 69.12 68.18 13.80
N GLU A 367 68.66 69.40 13.63
CA GLU A 367 69.28 70.42 12.75
C GLU A 367 70.48 71.09 13.39
N VAL A 368 70.46 71.33 14.72
CA VAL A 368 71.48 72.11 15.44
C VAL A 368 72.62 71.24 15.89
N LEU A 369 72.39 69.96 16.22
CA LEU A 369 73.40 69.06 16.74
C LEU A 369 74.53 68.78 15.72
N PRO A 370 75.83 68.79 16.15
CA PRO A 370 76.88 68.31 15.24
C PRO A 370 76.68 66.93 14.76
N LYS A 371 77.02 66.65 13.51
CA LYS A 371 76.87 65.27 12.92
C LYS A 371 77.72 64.21 13.58
N THR A 372 78.66 64.61 14.42
CA THR A 372 79.56 63.75 15.22
C THR A 372 78.99 63.37 16.56
N ALA A 373 77.86 63.97 16.94
CA ALA A 373 77.15 63.67 18.16
C ALA A 373 75.85 62.90 17.93
N TRP A 374 75.50 61.96 18.79
CA TRP A 374 74.22 61.27 18.75
C TRP A 374 73.63 61.19 20.17
N LEU A 375 72.29 61.30 20.19
CA LEU A 375 71.56 61.21 21.41
C LEU A 375 70.94 59.82 21.57
N TYR A 376 70.99 59.24 22.75
CA TYR A 376 70.29 57.98 23.09
C TYR A 376 69.17 58.18 24.11
N SER A 377 69.01 59.35 24.67
CA SER A 377 67.92 59.70 25.53
C SER A 377 67.52 61.17 25.29
N PHE A 378 66.20 61.35 25.13
CA PHE A 378 65.58 62.65 25.05
C PHE A 378 64.34 62.68 25.92
N GLN A 379 64.25 63.63 26.78
CA GLN A 379 63.11 63.81 27.71
C GLN A 379 62.74 65.29 27.73
N PHE A 380 61.45 65.53 27.41
CA PHE A 380 60.89 66.88 27.52
C PHE A 380 59.78 66.86 28.57
N SER A 381 59.85 67.67 29.58
CA SER A 381 58.90 67.82 30.66
C SER A 381 58.99 69.23 31.25
N ASP A 382 57.79 69.84 31.45
CA ASP A 382 57.68 71.16 32.13
C ASP A 382 58.54 72.26 31.52
N GLY A 383 58.62 72.30 30.17
CA GLY A 383 59.40 73.32 29.48
C GLY A 383 60.90 73.10 29.50
N LYS A 384 61.39 72.02 30.07
CA LYS A 384 62.81 71.61 30.12
C LYS A 384 63.08 70.41 29.26
N VAL A 385 64.15 70.48 28.55
CA VAL A 385 64.69 69.36 27.77
C VAL A 385 65.91 68.82 28.49
N SER A 386 65.93 67.51 28.66
CA SER A 386 67.10 66.79 29.13
C SER A 386 67.55 65.81 28.06
N ILE A 387 68.78 65.92 27.61
CA ILE A 387 69.38 65.06 26.63
C ILE A 387 70.59 64.34 27.17
N GLN A 388 70.75 63.10 26.76
CA GLN A 388 71.93 62.33 27.00
C GLN A 388 72.48 61.83 25.70
N GLY A 389 73.77 61.94 25.49
CA GLY A 389 74.42 61.59 24.27
C GLY A 389 75.94 61.40 24.36
N GLU A 390 76.50 61.07 23.25
CA GLU A 390 77.96 60.94 23.10
C GLU A 390 78.36 61.70 21.84
N GLY A 391 79.50 62.37 21.88
CA GLY A 391 80.05 63.11 20.74
C GLY A 391 81.58 63.26 20.85
N GLU A 392 82.18 63.79 19.80
CA GLU A 392 83.65 64.08 19.79
C GLU A 392 84.02 65.23 20.81
N SER A 393 83.13 66.17 21.01
CA SER A 393 83.28 67.21 21.94
C SER A 393 81.94 67.60 22.59
N ALA A 394 81.78 67.39 23.86
CA ALA A 394 80.61 67.77 24.64
C ALA A 394 80.38 69.28 24.64
N THR A 395 81.47 70.05 24.62
CA THR A 395 81.43 71.56 24.63
C THR A 395 80.90 72.04 23.29
N ALA A 396 81.22 71.45 22.18
CA ALA A 396 80.65 71.75 20.85
C ALA A 396 79.16 71.50 20.75
N VAL A 397 78.66 70.45 21.42
CA VAL A 397 77.22 70.20 21.55
C VAL A 397 76.52 71.22 22.41
N LEU A 398 77.10 71.64 23.49
CA LEU A 398 76.58 72.67 24.37
C LEU A 398 76.51 74.01 23.64
N GLU A 399 77.61 74.45 23.01
CA GLU A 399 77.66 75.67 22.17
C GLU A 399 76.65 75.68 21.04
N ALA A 400 76.48 74.57 20.39
CA ALA A 400 75.50 74.42 19.30
C ALA A 400 74.05 74.62 19.83
N LEU A 401 73.75 74.11 21.00
CA LEU A 401 72.42 74.26 21.60
C LEU A 401 72.25 75.70 22.19
N GLU A 402 73.26 76.32 22.72
CA GLU A 402 73.24 77.72 23.19
C GLU A 402 72.99 78.71 22.05
N ASN A 403 73.46 78.42 20.87
CA ASN A 403 73.27 79.24 19.69
C ASN A 403 71.89 79.06 19.00
N SER A 404 71.09 78.11 19.45
CA SER A 404 69.72 77.95 18.91
C SER A 404 68.78 78.88 19.61
N PRO A 405 67.88 79.48 18.87
CA PRO A 405 66.89 80.44 19.45
C PRO A 405 65.79 79.69 20.29
N LEU A 406 65.77 78.42 20.26
CA LEU A 406 64.76 77.56 20.98
C LEU A 406 65.25 77.14 22.36
N PHE A 407 66.54 77.25 22.69
CA PHE A 407 67.05 76.78 23.94
C PHE A 407 67.78 77.91 24.71
N GLU A 408 67.40 78.10 25.97
CA GLU A 408 68.03 79.00 26.91
C GLU A 408 68.53 78.19 28.13
N ASN A 409 69.51 78.78 28.87
CA ASN A 409 70.06 78.20 30.09
C ASN A 409 70.59 76.79 29.86
N VAL A 410 71.31 76.57 28.77
CA VAL A 410 71.89 75.27 28.41
C VAL A 410 73.06 75.02 29.33
N GLN A 411 73.02 73.91 30.05
CA GLN A 411 74.07 73.59 31.01
C GLN A 411 74.27 72.06 31.13
N PHE A 412 75.43 71.63 31.51
CA PHE A 412 75.66 70.24 31.84
C PHE A 412 74.99 69.90 33.18
N ASP A 413 74.13 68.84 33.12
CA ASP A 413 73.50 68.33 34.36
C ASP A 413 74.42 67.44 35.19
N SER A 414 75.45 66.98 34.55
CA SER A 414 76.48 66.13 35.20
C SER A 414 77.88 66.38 34.53
N PRO A 415 79.00 66.14 35.29
CA PRO A 415 80.33 66.25 34.70
C PRO A 415 80.48 65.40 33.46
N VAL A 416 81.09 65.95 32.39
CA VAL A 416 81.36 65.23 31.14
C VAL A 416 82.33 64.09 31.47
N GLN A 417 81.97 62.91 31.03
CA GLN A 417 82.80 61.70 31.21
C GLN A 417 83.43 61.31 29.86
N LYS A 418 84.74 61.12 29.86
CA LYS A 418 85.47 60.60 28.68
C LYS A 418 85.29 59.09 28.57
N SER A 419 84.75 58.70 27.44
CA SER A 419 84.62 57.32 27.12
C SER A 419 85.44 57.04 25.84
N GLY A 420 86.69 56.69 26.02
CA GLY A 420 87.60 56.50 24.90
C GLY A 420 87.97 57.81 24.20
N SER A 421 87.67 57.94 22.93
CA SER A 421 87.89 59.14 22.13
C SER A 421 86.68 60.10 22.08
N ARG A 422 85.63 59.83 22.88
CA ARG A 422 84.34 60.54 22.84
C ARG A 422 83.95 61.05 24.24
N ASP A 423 83.24 62.12 24.24
CA ASP A 423 82.68 62.71 25.45
C ASP A 423 81.25 62.25 25.62
N ARG A 424 80.90 61.73 26.81
CA ARG A 424 79.52 61.40 27.18
C ARG A 424 78.98 62.57 28.01
N PHE A 425 77.86 63.10 27.60
CA PHE A 425 77.29 64.30 28.24
C PHE A 425 75.84 64.09 28.62
N LYS A 426 75.39 64.80 29.58
CA LYS A 426 74.03 65.05 29.93
C LYS A 426 73.83 66.56 30.01
N ILE A 427 72.97 67.04 29.08
CA ILE A 427 72.71 68.48 28.98
C ILE A 427 71.26 68.71 29.29
N VAL A 428 70.97 69.76 30.05
CA VAL A 428 69.60 70.27 30.32
C VAL A 428 69.55 71.69 29.80
N ALA A 429 68.45 71.96 29.09
CA ALA A 429 68.14 73.23 28.53
C ALA A 429 66.68 73.61 28.79
N GLN A 430 66.39 74.91 28.86
CA GLN A 430 65.07 75.42 28.93
C GLN A 430 64.58 75.78 27.51
N VAL A 431 63.38 75.33 27.20
CA VAL A 431 62.80 75.63 25.87
C VAL A 431 62.04 76.95 25.93
N VAL A 432 62.41 77.89 25.13
CA VAL A 432 61.70 79.12 24.87
C VAL A 432 60.84 79.03 23.70
N MET A 433 59.51 79.07 23.87
CA MET A 433 58.56 79.04 22.76
C MET A 433 57.95 80.42 22.60
#